data_9167165f0e6f5ebae6bf0d7d11d83e5a
#
_entry.id   9167165f0e6f5ebae6bf0d7d11d83e5a
#
_cell.length_a   1.000
_cell.length_b   1.000
_cell.length_c   1.000
_cell.angle_alpha   90.00
_cell.angle_beta   90.00
_cell.angle_gamma   90.00
#
_symmetry.space_group_name_H-M   'P 1'
#
loop_
_entity.id
_entity.type
_entity.pdbx_description
1 polymer ?
#
loop_
_entity_poly.entity_id
_entity_poly.type
_entity_poly.pdbx_seq_one_letter_code
_entity_poly.pdbx_strand_id
1 'polypeptide(L)'
;MKRAATAAAIGCLAVLGGCATTPATVDTTQAINPEYLIGPGDSINIIVWRNPEVSMSVPVRPDGKITTPLVEDLPAAGKTSTQLARDIEGALGKFIQQPVVTVVVTNFVGNYSEQIRVIGQAAKPQALPYRKDMSLMDVLIAVGGVTEFASGNRASLIRTIDGKQQKLQVRLDDLIKDGDVSANMTMRPGDILVIPESFF
;
A
#
# COMPACT_ATOMS: atom_id res chain seq x y z
N MET A 1 42.09 -37.25 -67.21
CA MET A 1 43.27 -36.41 -66.93
C MET A 1 42.83 -34.98 -66.76
N LYS A 2 43.12 -34.39 -65.63
CA LYS A 2 43.26 -33.00 -65.13
C LYS A 2 42.55 -32.82 -63.82
N ARG A 3 43.35 -32.74 -62.81
CA ARG A 3 43.00 -32.43 -61.43
C ARG A 3 42.80 -30.93 -61.30
N ALA A 4 41.73 -30.49 -60.64
CA ALA A 4 41.59 -29.10 -60.17
C ALA A 4 41.43 -29.13 -58.64
N ALA A 5 42.35 -28.48 -57.93
CA ALA A 5 42.40 -28.31 -56.53
C ALA A 5 41.51 -27.11 -56.14
N THR A 6 40.60 -27.31 -55.18
CA THR A 6 39.80 -26.20 -54.62
C THR A 6 40.27 -25.93 -53.21
N ALA A 7 40.76 -24.73 -52.95
CA ALA A 7 41.21 -24.23 -51.65
C ALA A 7 40.01 -23.90 -50.78
N ALA A 8 39.98 -24.43 -49.57
CA ALA A 8 38.98 -24.11 -48.52
C ALA A 8 39.47 -22.87 -47.73
N ALA A 9 38.72 -21.80 -47.80
CA ALA A 9 38.91 -20.64 -46.93
C ALA A 9 38.07 -20.80 -45.65
N ILE A 10 38.74 -20.94 -44.53
CA ILE A 10 38.14 -20.99 -43.21
C ILE A 10 37.88 -19.55 -42.74
N GLY A 11 36.63 -19.10 -42.76
CA GLY A 11 36.19 -17.83 -42.18
C GLY A 11 35.90 -17.98 -40.70
N CYS A 12 36.70 -17.34 -39.85
CA CYS A 12 36.55 -17.29 -38.40
C CYS A 12 35.47 -16.25 -38.06
N LEU A 13 34.25 -16.71 -37.72
CA LEU A 13 33.17 -15.82 -37.28
C LEU A 13 33.32 -15.61 -35.73
N ALA A 14 33.81 -14.45 -35.30
CA ALA A 14 33.87 -14.03 -33.95
C ALA A 14 32.45 -13.60 -33.50
N VAL A 15 31.78 -14.40 -32.68
CA VAL A 15 30.50 -14.07 -32.01
C VAL A 15 30.81 -13.22 -30.79
N LEU A 16 30.63 -11.90 -30.91
CA LEU A 16 30.59 -10.97 -29.77
C LEU A 16 29.22 -11.10 -29.08
N GLY A 17 29.17 -11.92 -28.03
CA GLY A 17 28.03 -11.99 -27.12
C GLY A 17 27.91 -10.73 -26.27
N GLY A 18 27.12 -9.76 -26.69
CA GLY A 18 26.73 -8.61 -25.89
C GLY A 18 25.74 -9.05 -24.83
N CYS A 19 26.10 -8.99 -23.53
CA CYS A 19 25.15 -9.07 -22.43
C CYS A 19 24.28 -7.82 -22.44
N ALA A 20 23.10 -7.88 -23.06
CA ALA A 20 22.07 -6.87 -22.89
C ALA A 20 21.41 -7.09 -21.54
N THR A 21 21.80 -6.31 -20.54
CA THR A 21 21.01 -6.13 -19.32
C THR A 21 19.74 -5.36 -19.68
N THR A 22 18.64 -6.08 -19.87
CA THR A 22 17.30 -5.50 -20.02
C THR A 22 16.97 -4.80 -18.70
N PRO A 23 16.69 -3.47 -18.71
CA PRO A 23 16.13 -2.84 -17.53
C PRO A 23 14.77 -3.49 -17.26
N ALA A 24 14.56 -3.93 -16.02
CA ALA A 24 13.28 -4.45 -15.60
C ALA A 24 12.24 -3.33 -15.78
N THR A 25 11.44 -3.44 -16.81
CA THR A 25 10.25 -2.60 -16.99
C THR A 25 9.31 -2.92 -15.83
N VAL A 26 9.16 -1.96 -14.93
CA VAL A 26 8.13 -2.02 -13.89
C VAL A 26 6.79 -2.01 -14.63
N ASP A 27 6.11 -3.14 -14.60
CA ASP A 27 4.77 -3.29 -15.19
C ASP A 27 3.80 -2.38 -14.42
N THR A 28 3.46 -1.24 -15.01
CA THR A 28 2.60 -0.19 -14.44
C THR A 28 1.10 -0.59 -14.50
N THR A 29 0.79 -1.83 -14.87
CA THR A 29 -0.56 -2.23 -15.29
C THR A 29 -1.30 -3.08 -14.26
N GLN A 30 -1.29 -2.68 -12.99
CA GLN A 30 -2.41 -3.03 -12.10
C GLN A 30 -2.72 -1.81 -11.25
N ALA A 31 -3.66 -1.01 -11.70
CA ALA A 31 -4.38 -0.08 -10.83
C ALA A 31 -5.17 -0.94 -9.84
N ILE A 32 -4.50 -1.36 -8.76
CA ILE A 32 -5.17 -1.89 -7.59
C ILE A 32 -5.98 -0.71 -7.08
N ASN A 33 -7.29 -0.77 -7.26
CA ASN A 33 -8.22 0.16 -6.63
C ASN A 33 -8.68 -0.50 -5.31
N PRO A 34 -7.90 -0.43 -4.23
CA PRO A 34 -8.24 -1.08 -3.00
C PRO A 34 -9.43 -0.35 -2.40
N GLU A 35 -10.55 -1.08 -2.26
CA GLU A 35 -11.62 -0.60 -1.39
C GLU A 35 -11.09 -0.49 0.04
N TYR A 36 -11.53 0.55 0.76
CA TYR A 36 -11.13 0.72 2.15
C TYR A 36 -11.68 -0.44 2.99
N LEU A 37 -10.78 -1.11 3.70
CA LEU A 37 -11.12 -2.17 4.65
C LEU A 37 -11.04 -1.61 6.07
N ILE A 38 -12.13 -1.78 6.80
CA ILE A 38 -12.25 -1.37 8.20
C ILE A 38 -11.16 -2.04 9.03
N GLY A 39 -10.46 -1.24 9.85
CA GLY A 39 -9.39 -1.69 10.72
C GLY A 39 -9.68 -1.49 12.20
N PRO A 40 -8.94 -2.19 13.10
CA PRO A 40 -8.99 -1.91 14.52
C PRO A 40 -8.63 -0.44 14.81
N GLY A 41 -9.42 0.21 15.67
CA GLY A 41 -9.27 1.63 16.01
C GLY A 41 -10.05 2.59 15.13
N ASP A 42 -10.62 2.13 14.02
CA ASP A 42 -11.55 2.94 13.24
C ASP A 42 -12.80 3.28 14.06
N SER A 43 -13.38 4.44 13.79
CA SER A 43 -14.70 4.80 14.31
C SER A 43 -15.72 4.69 13.20
N ILE A 44 -16.78 3.96 13.46
CA ILE A 44 -17.87 3.75 12.50
C ILE A 44 -19.19 4.27 13.07
N ASN A 45 -19.98 4.89 12.21
CA ASN A 45 -21.33 5.29 12.52
C ASN A 45 -22.31 4.33 11.83
N ILE A 46 -23.12 3.65 12.63
CA ILE A 46 -24.11 2.68 12.19
C ILE A 46 -25.47 3.37 12.25
N ILE A 47 -26.13 3.46 11.11
CA ILE A 47 -27.45 4.07 10.96
C ILE A 47 -28.42 2.98 10.56
N VAL A 48 -29.39 2.71 11.42
CA VAL A 48 -30.47 1.75 11.14
C VAL A 48 -31.73 2.54 10.80
N TRP A 49 -32.21 2.40 9.56
CA TRP A 49 -33.36 3.16 9.07
C TRP A 49 -34.59 2.89 9.93
N ARG A 50 -35.27 3.96 10.36
CA ARG A 50 -36.45 3.94 11.24
C ARG A 50 -36.27 3.34 12.64
N ASN A 51 -35.00 3.07 13.05
CA ASN A 51 -34.69 2.52 14.37
C ASN A 51 -33.52 3.32 14.99
N PRO A 52 -33.72 4.57 15.39
CA PRO A 52 -32.68 5.41 15.94
C PRO A 52 -32.10 4.87 17.26
N GLU A 53 -32.87 4.08 18.01
CA GLU A 53 -32.50 3.47 19.28
C GLU A 53 -31.38 2.42 19.15
N VAL A 54 -31.20 1.84 17.96
CA VAL A 54 -30.10 0.91 17.65
C VAL A 54 -29.05 1.52 16.73
N SER A 55 -29.24 2.80 16.34
CA SER A 55 -28.26 3.56 15.57
C SER A 55 -27.24 4.21 16.50
N MET A 56 -25.94 4.05 16.24
CA MET A 56 -24.89 4.60 17.10
C MET A 56 -23.55 4.68 16.42
N SER A 57 -22.63 5.44 17.02
CA SER A 57 -21.22 5.44 16.65
C SER A 57 -20.44 4.55 17.59
N VAL A 58 -19.64 3.63 17.03
CA VAL A 58 -18.83 2.68 17.80
C VAL A 58 -17.41 2.61 17.27
N PRO A 59 -16.40 2.46 18.15
CA PRO A 59 -15.06 2.14 17.71
C PRO A 59 -14.95 0.66 17.37
N VAL A 60 -14.10 0.34 16.40
CA VAL A 60 -13.67 -1.03 16.15
C VAL A 60 -12.63 -1.42 17.20
N ARG A 61 -12.93 -2.46 17.95
CA ARG A 61 -12.09 -2.96 19.04
C ARG A 61 -10.73 -3.47 18.51
N PRO A 62 -9.70 -3.57 19.36
CA PRO A 62 -8.40 -4.11 18.96
C PRO A 62 -8.47 -5.56 18.43
N ASP A 63 -9.48 -6.35 18.84
CA ASP A 63 -9.73 -7.69 18.33
C ASP A 63 -10.49 -7.68 16.97
N GLY A 64 -10.73 -6.50 16.38
CA GLY A 64 -11.38 -6.34 15.09
C GLY A 64 -12.90 -6.49 15.11
N LYS A 65 -13.51 -6.53 16.28
CA LYS A 65 -14.95 -6.67 16.44
C LYS A 65 -15.63 -5.37 16.86
N ILE A 66 -16.93 -5.31 16.66
CA ILE A 66 -17.80 -4.25 17.17
C ILE A 66 -18.91 -4.84 18.04
N THR A 67 -19.43 -4.02 18.93
CA THR A 67 -20.62 -4.34 19.74
C THR A 67 -21.63 -3.22 19.57
N THR A 68 -22.85 -3.57 19.25
CA THR A 68 -24.00 -2.65 19.12
C THR A 68 -25.15 -3.17 19.96
N PRO A 69 -26.20 -2.37 20.21
CA PRO A 69 -27.41 -2.88 20.81
C PRO A 69 -27.94 -4.08 20.00
N LEU A 70 -28.33 -5.14 20.69
CA LEU A 70 -28.83 -6.40 20.12
C LEU A 70 -27.83 -7.27 19.34
N VAL A 71 -26.65 -6.75 18.98
CA VAL A 71 -25.63 -7.50 18.23
C VAL A 71 -24.26 -7.33 18.90
N GLU A 72 -23.80 -8.39 19.54
CA GLU A 72 -22.52 -8.44 20.23
C GLU A 72 -21.47 -9.15 19.38
N ASP A 73 -20.19 -8.75 19.56
CA ASP A 73 -19.00 -9.42 18.99
C ASP A 73 -19.04 -9.67 17.47
N LEU A 74 -19.63 -8.73 16.70
CA LEU A 74 -19.66 -8.85 15.25
C LEU A 74 -18.28 -8.53 14.63
N PRO A 75 -17.68 -9.42 13.82
CA PRO A 75 -16.43 -9.14 13.14
C PRO A 75 -16.59 -7.99 12.13
N ALA A 76 -15.78 -6.93 12.27
CA ALA A 76 -15.80 -5.75 11.42
C ALA A 76 -14.48 -5.55 10.64
N ALA A 77 -13.33 -5.86 11.25
CA ALA A 77 -12.04 -5.70 10.62
C ALA A 77 -11.89 -6.57 9.36
N GLY A 78 -11.25 -6.01 8.33
CA GLY A 78 -11.06 -6.66 7.04
C GLY A 78 -12.28 -6.66 6.12
N LYS A 79 -13.38 -6.00 6.51
CA LYS A 79 -14.58 -5.85 5.70
C LYS A 79 -14.72 -4.44 5.16
N THR A 80 -15.40 -4.29 4.04
CA THR A 80 -15.84 -2.98 3.58
C THR A 80 -17.06 -2.50 4.39
N SER A 81 -17.33 -1.20 4.37
CA SER A 81 -18.54 -0.65 5.03
C SER A 81 -19.84 -1.30 4.54
N THR A 82 -19.89 -1.62 3.24
CA THR A 82 -21.06 -2.31 2.64
C THR A 82 -21.20 -3.74 3.13
N GLN A 83 -20.11 -4.50 3.20
CA GLN A 83 -20.14 -5.88 3.73
C GLN A 83 -20.55 -5.89 5.19
N LEU A 84 -20.00 -4.98 6.01
CA LEU A 84 -20.37 -4.87 7.41
C LEU A 84 -21.85 -4.49 7.59
N ALA A 85 -22.37 -3.59 6.74
CA ALA A 85 -23.78 -3.23 6.77
C ALA A 85 -24.69 -4.46 6.53
N ARG A 86 -24.35 -5.30 5.55
CA ARG A 86 -25.13 -6.55 5.27
C ARG A 86 -25.04 -7.53 6.43
N ASP A 87 -23.88 -7.65 7.08
CA ASP A 87 -23.72 -8.53 8.24
C ASP A 87 -24.57 -8.05 9.44
N ILE A 88 -24.59 -6.73 9.68
CA ILE A 88 -25.43 -6.12 10.73
C ILE A 88 -26.92 -6.34 10.42
N GLU A 89 -27.35 -6.16 9.17
CA GLU A 89 -28.74 -6.44 8.75
C GLU A 89 -29.12 -7.89 9.03
N GLY A 90 -28.25 -8.83 8.67
CA GLY A 90 -28.46 -10.26 8.94
C GLY A 90 -28.61 -10.57 10.43
N ALA A 91 -27.77 -9.93 11.27
CA ALA A 91 -27.79 -10.11 12.72
C ALA A 91 -29.03 -9.48 13.35
N LEU A 92 -29.37 -8.23 12.96
CA LEU A 92 -30.56 -7.51 13.44
C LEU A 92 -31.87 -8.11 12.95
N GLY A 93 -31.88 -8.84 11.83
CA GLY A 93 -33.06 -9.48 11.26
C GLY A 93 -33.76 -10.47 12.21
N LYS A 94 -33.07 -10.91 13.28
CA LYS A 94 -33.66 -11.73 14.35
C LYS A 94 -34.56 -10.94 15.30
N PHE A 95 -34.38 -9.62 15.35
CA PHE A 95 -35.05 -8.73 16.30
C PHE A 95 -35.94 -7.68 15.61
N ILE A 96 -35.53 -7.27 14.40
CA ILE A 96 -36.17 -6.19 13.62
C ILE A 96 -36.58 -6.75 12.26
N GLN A 97 -37.81 -6.46 11.82
CA GLN A 97 -38.26 -6.85 10.49
C GLN A 97 -37.65 -5.97 9.42
N GLN A 98 -36.98 -6.60 8.46
CA GLN A 98 -36.35 -5.95 7.30
C GLN A 98 -35.49 -4.70 7.67
N PRO A 99 -34.47 -4.86 8.54
CA PRO A 99 -33.61 -3.73 8.90
C PRO A 99 -32.83 -3.28 7.68
N VAL A 100 -32.73 -1.96 7.47
CA VAL A 100 -31.87 -1.35 6.45
C VAL A 100 -30.77 -0.61 7.17
N VAL A 101 -29.52 -1.03 6.95
CA VAL A 101 -28.36 -0.52 7.68
C VAL A 101 -27.39 0.20 6.73
N THR A 102 -26.95 1.37 7.15
CA THR A 102 -25.85 2.11 6.52
C THR A 102 -24.70 2.22 7.51
N VAL A 103 -23.49 1.86 7.06
CA VAL A 103 -22.26 1.98 7.84
C VAL A 103 -21.40 3.07 7.22
N VAL A 104 -21.03 4.07 8.01
CA VAL A 104 -20.14 5.19 7.61
C VAL A 104 -18.90 5.16 8.49
N VAL A 105 -17.72 5.05 7.88
CA VAL A 105 -16.46 5.19 8.61
C VAL A 105 -16.20 6.69 8.83
N THR A 106 -16.00 7.10 10.07
CA THR A 106 -15.82 8.51 10.44
C THR A 106 -14.39 8.85 10.84
N ASN A 107 -13.63 7.88 11.34
CA ASN A 107 -12.22 8.02 11.63
C ASN A 107 -11.48 6.82 11.04
N PHE A 108 -10.48 7.10 10.21
CA PHE A 108 -9.75 6.10 9.42
C PHE A 108 -8.38 5.87 10.05
N VAL A 109 -8.23 4.85 10.86
CA VAL A 109 -6.94 4.35 11.32
C VAL A 109 -6.42 3.28 10.36
N GLY A 110 -7.34 2.47 9.84
CA GLY A 110 -7.08 1.41 8.86
C GLY A 110 -6.40 0.18 9.45
N ASN A 111 -6.33 -0.85 8.63
CA ASN A 111 -5.58 -2.05 8.99
C ASN A 111 -4.08 -1.74 9.06
N TYR A 112 -3.43 -2.23 10.11
CA TYR A 112 -1.99 -2.06 10.30
C TYR A 112 -1.16 -2.56 9.10
N SER A 113 -1.62 -3.61 8.43
CA SER A 113 -1.00 -4.17 7.23
C SER A 113 -1.09 -3.27 6.00
N GLU A 114 -2.00 -2.28 6.01
CA GLU A 114 -2.22 -1.37 4.88
C GLU A 114 -1.62 0.02 5.11
N GLN A 115 -1.14 0.28 6.33
CA GLN A 115 -0.49 1.55 6.63
C GLN A 115 0.86 1.65 5.92
N ILE A 116 1.19 2.86 5.45
CA ILE A 116 2.54 3.20 5.01
C ILE A 116 3.37 3.54 6.24
N ARG A 117 4.49 2.86 6.41
CA ARG A 117 5.36 3.05 7.57
C ARG A 117 6.66 3.72 7.15
N VAL A 118 7.01 4.80 7.82
CA VAL A 118 8.26 5.53 7.57
C VAL A 118 9.16 5.37 8.77
N ILE A 119 10.37 4.88 8.54
CA ILE A 119 11.38 4.66 9.57
C ILE A 119 12.73 5.25 9.17
N GLY A 120 13.56 5.56 10.16
CA GLY A 120 14.90 6.13 9.99
C GLY A 120 14.89 7.66 10.01
N GLN A 121 15.66 8.28 9.14
CA GLN A 121 15.96 9.72 9.14
C GLN A 121 14.88 10.58 8.45
N ALA A 122 13.59 10.28 8.71
CA ALA A 122 12.50 11.22 8.46
C ALA A 122 12.41 12.23 9.62
N ALA A 123 11.90 13.44 9.37
CA ALA A 123 11.72 14.44 10.43
C ALA A 123 10.76 13.94 11.53
N LYS A 124 9.71 13.20 11.14
CA LYS A 124 8.75 12.56 12.04
C LYS A 124 8.45 11.14 11.58
N PRO A 125 9.28 10.14 11.94
CA PRO A 125 9.01 8.75 11.59
C PRO A 125 7.67 8.31 12.19
N GLN A 126 6.78 7.79 11.36
CA GLN A 126 5.44 7.38 11.79
C GLN A 126 4.79 6.43 10.77
N ALA A 127 3.69 5.81 11.19
CA ALA A 127 2.79 5.10 10.31
C ALA A 127 1.70 6.07 9.82
N LEU A 128 1.41 6.01 8.52
CA LEU A 128 0.40 6.83 7.85
C LEU A 128 -0.69 5.93 7.29
N PRO A 129 -1.97 6.28 7.43
CA PRO A 129 -3.03 5.57 6.74
C PRO A 129 -2.84 5.76 5.21
N TYR A 130 -2.90 4.66 4.47
CA TYR A 130 -2.83 4.74 3.02
C TYR A 130 -4.06 5.49 2.46
N ARG A 131 -3.82 6.33 1.47
CA ARG A 131 -4.87 6.98 0.68
C ARG A 131 -4.70 6.63 -0.79
N LYS A 132 -5.81 6.49 -1.49
CA LYS A 132 -5.78 6.22 -2.92
C LYS A 132 -4.93 7.26 -3.66
N ASP A 133 -4.13 6.79 -4.60
CA ASP A 133 -3.24 7.60 -5.43
C ASP A 133 -2.13 8.36 -4.65
N MET A 134 -1.88 7.94 -3.39
CA MET A 134 -0.81 8.52 -2.57
C MET A 134 0.56 8.28 -3.20
N SER A 135 1.34 9.33 -3.33
CA SER A 135 2.70 9.31 -3.87
C SER A 135 3.77 9.35 -2.78
N LEU A 136 5.02 9.07 -3.16
CA LEU A 136 6.17 9.21 -2.28
C LEU A 136 6.31 10.65 -1.75
N MET A 137 6.02 11.65 -2.58
CA MET A 137 6.04 13.06 -2.18
C MET A 137 5.01 13.35 -1.08
N ASP A 138 3.79 12.78 -1.17
CA ASP A 138 2.75 12.96 -0.16
C ASP A 138 3.18 12.38 1.19
N VAL A 139 3.87 11.22 1.16
CA VAL A 139 4.46 10.61 2.37
C VAL A 139 5.49 11.53 2.98
N LEU A 140 6.40 12.09 2.17
CA LEU A 140 7.44 13.01 2.65
C LEU A 140 6.85 14.27 3.27
N ILE A 141 5.82 14.84 2.64
CA ILE A 141 5.08 15.99 3.20
C ILE A 141 4.48 15.63 4.56
N ALA A 142 3.83 14.47 4.66
CA ALA A 142 3.16 14.04 5.89
C ALA A 142 4.14 13.80 7.06
N VAL A 143 5.37 13.34 6.78
CA VAL A 143 6.40 13.11 7.80
C VAL A 143 7.29 14.34 8.02
N GLY A 144 7.05 15.44 7.32
CA GLY A 144 7.81 16.70 7.45
C GLY A 144 9.17 16.69 6.76
N GLY A 145 9.35 15.82 5.75
CA GLY A 145 10.60 15.67 5.00
C GLY A 145 11.61 14.74 5.66
N VAL A 146 12.88 14.90 5.27
CA VAL A 146 14.01 14.13 5.80
C VAL A 146 14.88 15.03 6.69
N THR A 147 15.62 14.43 7.62
CA THR A 147 16.58 15.17 8.45
C THR A 147 17.85 15.53 7.66
N GLU A 148 18.67 16.45 8.19
CA GLU A 148 19.97 16.80 7.61
C GLU A 148 20.96 15.63 7.59
N PHE A 149 20.78 14.64 8.47
CA PHE A 149 21.60 13.43 8.54
C PHE A 149 21.10 12.32 7.61
N ALA A 150 20.05 12.54 6.85
CA ALA A 150 19.49 11.53 5.96
C ALA A 150 20.39 11.30 4.72
N SER A 151 20.53 10.04 4.32
CA SER A 151 21.06 9.69 3.01
C SER A 151 19.91 9.37 2.06
N GLY A 152 19.27 10.42 1.51
CA GLY A 152 18.01 10.31 0.79
C GLY A 152 18.10 9.41 -0.45
N ASN A 153 19.18 9.47 -1.22
CA ASN A 153 19.34 8.62 -2.41
C ASN A 153 19.75 7.17 -2.09
N ARG A 154 20.02 6.84 -0.82
CA ARG A 154 20.17 5.46 -0.36
C ARG A 154 18.91 4.93 0.33
N ALA A 155 17.84 5.71 0.33
CA ALA A 155 16.55 5.28 0.85
C ALA A 155 16.02 4.07 0.06
N SER A 156 15.21 3.28 0.71
CA SER A 156 14.61 2.11 0.11
C SER A 156 13.16 1.96 0.52
N LEU A 157 12.35 1.51 -0.43
CA LEU A 157 10.98 1.13 -0.22
C LEU A 157 10.88 -0.39 -0.18
N ILE A 158 10.38 -0.93 0.91
CA ILE A 158 10.08 -2.36 1.05
C ILE A 158 8.61 -2.54 0.73
N ARG A 159 8.34 -3.30 -0.32
CA ARG A 159 7.00 -3.60 -0.84
C ARG A 159 6.76 -5.08 -0.85
N THR A 160 5.59 -5.52 -0.42
CA THR A 160 5.19 -6.93 -0.53
C THR A 160 4.45 -7.14 -1.84
N ILE A 161 5.00 -7.99 -2.72
CA ILE A 161 4.40 -8.38 -4.00
C ILE A 161 4.29 -9.91 -3.98
N ASP A 162 3.09 -10.44 -4.17
CA ASP A 162 2.81 -11.90 -4.16
C ASP A 162 3.35 -12.61 -2.90
N GLY A 163 3.20 -11.96 -1.74
CA GLY A 163 3.67 -12.48 -0.46
C GLY A 163 5.20 -12.43 -0.25
N LYS A 164 5.96 -11.89 -1.21
CA LYS A 164 7.42 -11.72 -1.11
C LYS A 164 7.77 -10.26 -0.94
N GLN A 165 8.66 -9.96 0.00
CA GLN A 165 9.18 -8.62 0.17
C GLN A 165 10.23 -8.30 -0.89
N GLN A 166 10.06 -7.18 -1.57
CA GLN A 166 11.00 -6.63 -2.53
C GLN A 166 11.51 -5.28 -2.02
N LYS A 167 12.81 -5.06 -2.16
CA LYS A 167 13.46 -3.79 -1.84
C LYS A 167 13.64 -2.99 -3.12
N LEU A 168 12.99 -1.84 -3.21
CA LEU A 168 13.11 -0.88 -4.30
C LEU A 168 13.96 0.30 -3.82
N GLN A 169 14.93 0.73 -4.61
CA GLN A 169 15.69 1.93 -4.29
C GLN A 169 14.87 3.17 -4.61
N VAL A 170 14.91 4.17 -3.73
CA VAL A 170 14.25 5.47 -3.91
C VAL A 170 15.27 6.60 -3.82
N ARG A 171 15.10 7.61 -4.66
CA ARG A 171 16.01 8.78 -4.77
C ARG A 171 15.33 10.00 -4.17
N LEU A 172 15.34 10.09 -2.82
CA LEU A 172 14.65 11.16 -2.10
C LEU A 172 15.35 12.51 -2.27
N ASP A 173 16.70 12.53 -2.34
CA ASP A 173 17.44 13.78 -2.52
C ASP A 173 17.15 14.39 -3.89
N ASP A 174 17.16 13.59 -4.96
CA ASP A 174 16.81 14.03 -6.31
C ASP A 174 15.38 14.58 -6.37
N LEU A 175 14.45 13.90 -5.68
CA LEU A 175 13.05 14.33 -5.63
C LEU A 175 12.87 15.64 -4.87
N ILE A 176 13.53 15.80 -3.70
CA ILE A 176 13.31 16.94 -2.81
C ILE A 176 14.18 18.15 -3.20
N LYS A 177 15.48 17.91 -3.52
CA LYS A 177 16.45 18.98 -3.75
C LYS A 177 16.52 19.40 -5.20
N ASP A 178 16.47 18.44 -6.12
CA ASP A 178 16.60 18.68 -7.55
C ASP A 178 15.25 18.79 -8.27
N GLY A 179 14.16 18.46 -7.59
CA GLY A 179 12.81 18.48 -8.17
C GLY A 179 12.58 17.41 -9.25
N ASP A 180 13.35 16.33 -9.23
CA ASP A 180 13.21 15.24 -10.20
C ASP A 180 11.91 14.46 -9.96
N VAL A 181 10.85 14.84 -10.66
CA VAL A 181 9.56 14.19 -10.58
C VAL A 181 9.58 12.73 -11.03
N SER A 182 10.61 12.31 -11.78
CA SER A 182 10.76 10.91 -12.19
C SER A 182 11.10 9.98 -11.01
N ALA A 183 11.61 10.54 -9.92
CA ALA A 183 11.85 9.83 -8.67
C ALA A 183 10.59 9.67 -7.81
N ASN A 184 9.49 10.38 -8.15
CA ASN A 184 8.22 10.27 -7.43
C ASN A 184 7.48 9.00 -7.88
N MET A 185 7.27 8.10 -6.96
CA MET A 185 6.58 6.85 -7.23
C MET A 185 5.27 6.74 -6.46
N THR A 186 4.31 5.98 -7.01
CA THR A 186 3.04 5.69 -6.34
C THR A 186 3.27 4.70 -5.20
N MET A 187 2.76 5.03 -4.03
CA MET A 187 2.76 4.18 -2.85
C MET A 187 1.67 3.12 -2.94
N ARG A 188 1.90 2.01 -2.26
CA ARG A 188 0.91 0.93 -2.12
C ARG A 188 0.63 0.64 -0.65
N PRO A 189 -0.56 0.09 -0.31
CA PRO A 189 -0.85 -0.34 1.06
C PRO A 189 0.23 -1.29 1.58
N GLY A 190 0.68 -1.05 2.81
CA GLY A 190 1.69 -1.88 3.46
C GLY A 190 3.15 -1.55 3.12
N ASP A 191 3.40 -0.55 2.30
CA ASP A 191 4.76 -0.11 1.97
C ASP A 191 5.52 0.39 3.22
N ILE A 192 6.83 0.10 3.26
CA ILE A 192 7.71 0.58 4.32
C ILE A 192 8.83 1.40 3.68
N LEU A 193 8.87 2.69 3.97
CA LEU A 193 9.94 3.58 3.57
C LEU A 193 11.04 3.60 4.62
N VAL A 194 12.24 3.19 4.25
CA VAL A 194 13.43 3.16 5.11
C VAL A 194 14.40 4.25 4.64
N ILE A 195 14.67 5.21 5.50
CA ILE A 195 15.58 6.33 5.21
C ILE A 195 16.84 6.17 6.08
N PRO A 196 17.95 5.71 5.51
CA PRO A 196 19.16 5.50 6.28
C PRO A 196 19.86 6.80 6.63
N GLU A 197 20.70 6.73 7.66
CA GLU A 197 21.60 7.79 8.03
C GLU A 197 22.78 7.89 7.03
N SER A 198 23.27 9.09 6.84
CA SER A 198 24.51 9.35 6.09
C SER A 198 25.71 8.99 6.97
N PHE A 199 26.56 8.10 6.47
CA PHE A 199 27.88 7.88 7.07
C PHE A 199 28.84 8.89 6.45
N PHE A 200 29.51 9.62 7.29
CA PHE A 200 30.59 10.54 6.90
C PHE A 200 31.86 9.77 6.54
#